data_589d2ece707bf77024b68b6a43d45239
#
_entry.id   589d2ece707bf77024b68b6a43d45239
#
_cell.length_a   1.000
_cell.length_b   1.000
_cell.length_c   1.000
_cell.angle_alpha   90.00
_cell.angle_beta   90.00
_cell.angle_gamma   90.00
#
_symmetry.space_group_name_H-M   'P 1'
#
loop_
_entity.id
_entity.type
_entity.pdbx_description
1 polymer ?
#
loop_
_entity_poly.entity_id
_entity_poly.type
_entity_poly.pdbx_seq_one_letter_code
_entity_poly.pdbx_strand_id
1 'polypeptide(L)'
;TPETARKFIDWFEIEQKNFKVPGFENFVLLSDEFFILADMPIPDDSYYGDFSMVENGVGQCRDFANRFKASIPMLPPTLKKPTRLVFATGILGYPFLKETITPTLDEIDNLDYEIVPILNDWLGAESVTVTGLVSARDVVTQLMEKVKTDAVYLSYRMFSEDGITLDDHTREDIENKLGV
;
A
#
# COMPACT_ATOMS: atom_id res chain seq x y z
N THR A 1 11.22 -15.61 -4.59
CA THR A 1 10.99 -15.36 -6.02
C THR A 1 9.49 -15.48 -6.34
N PRO A 2 8.98 -14.87 -7.42
CA PRO A 2 7.58 -15.02 -7.85
C PRO A 2 7.16 -16.48 -8.02
N GLU A 3 8.03 -17.32 -8.60
CA GLU A 3 7.78 -18.75 -8.76
C GLU A 3 7.60 -19.47 -7.42
N THR A 4 8.43 -19.14 -6.42
CA THR A 4 8.31 -19.71 -5.08
C THR A 4 7.00 -19.29 -4.42
N ALA A 5 6.61 -18.03 -4.57
CA ALA A 5 5.36 -17.53 -4.02
C ALA A 5 4.15 -18.22 -4.67
N ARG A 6 4.14 -18.40 -6.00
CA ARG A 6 3.09 -19.14 -6.71
C ARG A 6 2.96 -20.59 -6.20
N LYS A 7 4.07 -21.31 -6.11
CA LYS A 7 4.05 -22.69 -5.59
C LYS A 7 3.53 -22.78 -4.16
N PHE A 8 3.81 -21.75 -3.36
CA PHE A 8 3.29 -21.69 -2.00
C PHE A 8 1.78 -21.43 -1.97
N ILE A 9 1.29 -20.53 -2.82
CA ILE A 9 -0.15 -20.26 -2.98
C ILE A 9 -0.87 -21.53 -3.43
N ASP A 10 -0.38 -22.21 -4.47
CA ASP A 10 -0.97 -23.44 -5.00
C ASP A 10 -1.06 -24.53 -3.91
N TRP A 11 0.01 -24.70 -3.15
CA TRP A 11 0.02 -25.65 -2.02
C TRP A 11 -0.97 -25.22 -0.94
N PHE A 12 -1.00 -23.93 -0.60
CA PHE A 12 -1.89 -23.40 0.42
C PHE A 12 -3.37 -23.60 0.06
N GLU A 13 -3.76 -23.34 -1.20
CA GLU A 13 -5.14 -23.55 -1.67
C GLU A 13 -5.60 -25.02 -1.55
N ILE A 14 -4.68 -25.96 -1.71
CA ILE A 14 -4.97 -27.39 -1.52
C ILE A 14 -5.20 -27.66 -0.04
N GLU A 15 -4.28 -27.20 0.83
CA GLU A 15 -4.34 -27.44 2.26
C GLU A 15 -5.54 -26.73 2.92
N GLN A 16 -5.86 -25.50 2.50
CA GLN A 16 -7.01 -24.75 3.01
C GLN A 16 -8.33 -25.54 2.91
N LYS A 17 -8.49 -26.34 1.83
CA LYS A 17 -9.67 -27.20 1.65
C LYS A 17 -9.75 -28.29 2.74
N ASN A 18 -8.65 -28.65 3.36
CA ASN A 18 -8.57 -29.64 4.44
C ASN A 18 -8.90 -29.03 5.81
N PHE A 19 -8.77 -27.70 5.97
CA PHE A 19 -9.03 -26.95 7.20
C PHE A 19 -10.41 -26.29 7.18
N LYS A 20 -11.47 -27.10 7.11
CA LYS A 20 -12.84 -26.59 7.19
C LYS A 20 -13.28 -26.49 8.65
N VAL A 21 -13.51 -25.29 9.13
CA VAL A 21 -14.10 -25.02 10.44
C VAL A 21 -15.57 -24.62 10.25
N PRO A 22 -16.53 -25.29 10.87
CA PRO A 22 -17.93 -24.92 10.75
C PRO A 22 -18.16 -23.44 11.12
N GLY A 23 -18.80 -22.69 10.23
CA GLY A 23 -19.04 -21.26 10.41
C GLY A 23 -17.94 -20.34 9.90
N PHE A 24 -16.83 -20.90 9.41
CA PHE A 24 -15.75 -20.15 8.77
C PHE A 24 -15.47 -20.76 7.39
N GLU A 25 -15.82 -20.04 6.33
CA GLU A 25 -15.55 -20.50 4.96
C GLU A 25 -14.05 -20.52 4.66
N ASN A 26 -13.33 -19.50 5.16
CA ASN A 26 -11.89 -19.37 5.04
C ASN A 26 -11.26 -19.17 6.43
N PHE A 27 -10.85 -20.28 7.08
CA PHE A 27 -10.25 -20.22 8.41
C PHE A 27 -8.79 -19.75 8.40
N VAL A 28 -8.05 -20.04 7.34
CA VAL A 28 -6.68 -19.59 7.15
C VAL A 28 -6.63 -18.77 5.86
N LEU A 29 -6.00 -17.60 5.92
CA LEU A 29 -5.85 -16.69 4.79
C LEU A 29 -4.37 -16.33 4.60
N LEU A 30 -3.97 -16.12 3.35
CA LEU A 30 -2.67 -15.54 3.03
C LEU A 30 -2.75 -14.02 3.06
N SER A 31 -1.67 -13.38 3.49
CA SER A 31 -1.53 -11.92 3.34
C SER A 31 -1.39 -11.54 1.86
N ASP A 32 -1.78 -10.30 1.56
CA ASP A 32 -1.72 -9.76 0.19
C ASP A 32 -0.30 -9.78 -0.39
N GLU A 33 0.71 -9.74 0.47
CA GLU A 33 2.12 -9.84 0.11
C GLU A 33 2.42 -11.07 -0.77
N PHE A 34 1.84 -12.23 -0.44
CA PHE A 34 2.06 -13.44 -1.22
C PHE A 34 1.58 -13.30 -2.66
N PHE A 35 0.42 -12.67 -2.87
CA PHE A 35 -0.15 -12.46 -4.20
C PHE A 35 0.68 -11.45 -5.00
N ILE A 36 1.11 -10.36 -4.38
CA ILE A 36 1.98 -9.36 -5.02
C ILE A 36 3.32 -9.99 -5.40
N LEU A 37 3.97 -10.73 -4.48
CA LEU A 37 5.23 -11.42 -4.74
C LEU A 37 5.10 -12.48 -5.85
N ALA A 38 3.93 -13.10 -5.97
CA ALA A 38 3.65 -14.09 -7.01
C ALA A 38 3.32 -13.46 -8.36
N ASP A 39 3.20 -12.13 -8.44
CA ASP A 39 2.68 -11.43 -9.62
C ASP A 39 1.30 -12.00 -10.02
N MET A 40 0.44 -12.12 -9.01
CA MET A 40 -0.94 -12.59 -9.13
C MET A 40 -1.93 -11.49 -8.74
N PRO A 41 -3.12 -11.49 -9.32
CA PRO A 41 -4.17 -10.56 -8.90
C PRO A 41 -4.50 -10.71 -7.42
N ILE A 42 -4.75 -9.59 -6.74
CA ILE A 42 -5.27 -9.59 -5.38
C ILE A 42 -6.67 -10.24 -5.39
N PRO A 43 -6.92 -11.22 -4.52
CA PRO A 43 -8.23 -11.89 -4.43
C PRO A 43 -9.41 -10.92 -4.30
N ASP A 44 -10.60 -11.37 -4.63
CA ASP A 44 -11.82 -10.60 -4.44
C ASP A 44 -12.32 -10.60 -2.98
N ASP A 45 -13.38 -9.86 -2.71
CA ASP A 45 -13.92 -9.68 -1.37
C ASP A 45 -14.34 -11.01 -0.71
N SER A 46 -14.77 -12.00 -1.52
CA SER A 46 -15.22 -13.29 -0.99
C SER A 46 -14.09 -14.11 -0.36
N TYR A 47 -12.85 -13.88 -0.79
CA TYR A 47 -11.68 -14.50 -0.18
C TYR A 47 -11.44 -14.01 1.25
N TYR A 48 -11.63 -12.70 1.50
CA TYR A 48 -11.31 -12.04 2.78
C TYR A 48 -12.48 -12.04 3.77
N GLY A 49 -13.70 -12.32 3.31
CA GLY A 49 -14.89 -12.34 4.16
C GLY A 49 -15.20 -10.97 4.79
N ASP A 50 -15.14 -10.89 6.10
CA ASP A 50 -15.45 -9.67 6.87
C ASP A 50 -14.26 -8.69 7.03
N PHE A 51 -13.11 -8.99 6.40
CA PHE A 51 -11.88 -8.21 6.53
C PHE A 51 -11.35 -8.07 7.97
N SER A 52 -11.68 -9.02 8.86
CA SER A 52 -11.29 -8.96 10.26
C SER A 52 -9.77 -8.99 10.49
N MET A 53 -8.99 -9.45 9.52
CA MET A 53 -7.53 -9.56 9.61
C MET A 53 -6.77 -8.48 8.82
N VAL A 54 -7.43 -7.41 8.42
CA VAL A 54 -6.82 -6.34 7.60
C VAL A 54 -5.59 -5.71 8.25
N GLU A 55 -5.57 -5.63 9.59
CA GLU A 55 -4.40 -5.11 10.33
C GLU A 55 -3.14 -5.99 10.17
N ASN A 56 -3.32 -7.27 9.86
CA ASN A 56 -2.24 -8.22 9.65
C ASN A 56 -1.82 -8.35 8.17
N GLY A 57 -2.23 -7.42 7.31
CA GLY A 57 -1.89 -7.44 5.88
C GLY A 57 -2.75 -8.38 5.02
N VAL A 58 -3.85 -8.89 5.58
CA VAL A 58 -4.79 -9.76 4.88
C VAL A 58 -5.97 -8.93 4.37
N GLY A 59 -6.03 -8.67 3.08
CA GLY A 59 -7.07 -7.87 2.44
C GLY A 59 -6.83 -6.35 2.46
N GLN A 60 -5.67 -5.87 2.85
CA GLN A 60 -5.34 -4.42 2.82
C GLN A 60 -5.43 -3.83 1.42
N CYS A 61 -4.88 -4.53 0.45
CA CYS A 61 -4.91 -4.09 -0.94
C CYS A 61 -6.35 -4.08 -1.48
N ARG A 62 -7.13 -5.10 -1.16
CA ARG A 62 -8.53 -5.16 -1.57
C ARG A 62 -9.36 -4.05 -0.92
N ASP A 63 -9.24 -3.85 0.39
CA ASP A 63 -9.92 -2.77 1.12
C ASP A 63 -9.54 -1.39 0.54
N PHE A 64 -8.25 -1.16 0.28
CA PHE A 64 -7.79 0.07 -0.37
C PHE A 64 -8.43 0.26 -1.75
N ALA A 65 -8.42 -0.77 -2.61
CA ALA A 65 -9.00 -0.68 -3.95
C ALA A 65 -10.51 -0.39 -3.89
N ASN A 66 -11.23 -1.02 -2.98
CA ASN A 66 -12.66 -0.80 -2.77
C ASN A 66 -12.95 0.63 -2.31
N ARG A 67 -12.21 1.14 -1.33
CA ARG A 67 -12.34 2.52 -0.83
C ARG A 67 -11.97 3.54 -1.90
N PHE A 68 -10.88 3.30 -2.62
CA PHE A 68 -10.48 4.18 -3.72
C PHE A 68 -11.57 4.22 -4.79
N LYS A 69 -12.08 3.08 -5.24
CA LYS A 69 -13.17 2.98 -6.20
C LYS A 69 -14.43 3.73 -5.73
N ALA A 70 -14.77 3.61 -4.45
CA ALA A 70 -15.90 4.33 -3.87
C ALA A 70 -15.68 5.86 -3.84
N SER A 71 -14.42 6.33 -3.78
CA SER A 71 -14.08 7.75 -3.77
C SER A 71 -14.05 8.39 -5.17
N ILE A 72 -13.93 7.61 -6.25
CA ILE A 72 -13.81 8.13 -7.62
C ILE A 72 -14.92 9.14 -7.97
N PRO A 73 -16.22 8.91 -7.65
CA PRO A 73 -17.26 9.87 -7.97
C PRO A 73 -17.14 11.24 -7.25
N MET A 74 -16.30 11.33 -6.23
CA MET A 74 -16.03 12.56 -5.47
C MET A 74 -14.84 13.34 -6.00
N LEU A 75 -14.03 12.73 -6.89
CA LEU A 75 -12.87 13.39 -7.46
C LEU A 75 -13.30 14.41 -8.53
N PRO A 76 -12.70 15.61 -8.54
CA PRO A 76 -12.99 16.58 -9.58
C PRO A 76 -12.36 16.16 -10.91
N PRO A 77 -13.01 16.37 -12.05
CA PRO A 77 -12.39 16.08 -13.35
C PRO A 77 -11.25 17.06 -13.67
N THR A 78 -11.21 18.22 -13.03
CA THR A 78 -10.20 19.26 -13.25
C THR A 78 -9.89 19.97 -11.94
N LEU A 79 -8.63 20.10 -11.59
CA LEU A 79 -8.19 20.89 -10.43
C LEU A 79 -8.18 22.38 -10.74
N LYS A 80 -8.48 23.21 -9.72
CA LYS A 80 -8.57 24.68 -9.87
C LYS A 80 -7.24 25.35 -10.25
N LYS A 81 -6.13 24.73 -9.92
CA LYS A 81 -4.76 25.16 -10.23
C LYS A 81 -3.90 23.93 -10.57
N PRO A 82 -2.82 24.10 -11.35
CA PRO A 82 -1.84 23.04 -11.48
C PRO A 82 -1.39 22.60 -10.09
N THR A 83 -1.47 21.30 -9.83
CA THR A 83 -1.17 20.71 -8.52
C THR A 83 -0.27 19.51 -8.75
N ARG A 84 0.81 19.42 -8.00
CA ARG A 84 1.72 18.28 -8.03
C ARG A 84 1.63 17.47 -6.74
N LEU A 85 1.42 16.18 -6.85
CA LEU A 85 1.29 15.25 -5.73
C LEU A 85 2.34 14.16 -5.79
N VAL A 86 2.79 13.71 -4.62
CA VAL A 86 3.63 12.51 -4.50
C VAL A 86 2.91 11.48 -3.63
N PHE A 87 2.83 10.24 -4.12
CA PHE A 87 2.34 9.09 -3.37
C PHE A 87 3.53 8.19 -3.04
N ALA A 88 3.91 8.13 -1.78
CA ALA A 88 5.03 7.27 -1.36
C ALA A 88 4.51 5.98 -0.72
N THR A 89 5.12 4.86 -1.11
CA THR A 89 4.75 3.52 -0.65
C THR A 89 5.99 2.63 -0.56
N GLY A 90 5.92 1.52 0.16
CA GLY A 90 6.99 0.53 0.15
C GLY A 90 7.13 -0.12 -1.24
N ILE A 91 8.31 -0.66 -1.51
CA ILE A 91 8.63 -1.27 -2.82
C ILE A 91 7.60 -2.31 -3.24
N LEU A 92 7.17 -3.16 -2.31
CA LEU A 92 6.20 -4.22 -2.60
C LEU A 92 4.82 -3.67 -2.97
N GLY A 93 4.38 -2.59 -2.31
CA GLY A 93 3.10 -1.96 -2.57
C GLY A 93 3.06 -1.13 -3.86
N TYR A 94 4.21 -0.77 -4.42
CA TYR A 94 4.31 0.13 -5.56
C TYR A 94 3.55 -0.35 -6.82
N PRO A 95 3.75 -1.59 -7.32
CA PRO A 95 3.05 -2.04 -8.52
C PRO A 95 1.53 -2.06 -8.32
N PHE A 96 1.05 -2.54 -7.18
CA PHE A 96 -0.37 -2.55 -6.83
C PHE A 96 -0.94 -1.13 -6.78
N LEU A 97 -0.28 -0.21 -6.06
CA LEU A 97 -0.76 1.17 -5.95
C LEU A 97 -0.84 1.83 -7.32
N LYS A 98 0.21 1.69 -8.13
CA LYS A 98 0.28 2.23 -9.48
C LYS A 98 -0.86 1.72 -10.35
N GLU A 99 -1.08 0.42 -10.41
CA GLU A 99 -2.16 -0.19 -11.19
C GLU A 99 -3.54 0.30 -10.74
N THR A 100 -3.72 0.49 -9.42
CA THR A 100 -5.01 0.86 -8.84
C THR A 100 -5.38 2.31 -9.10
N ILE A 101 -4.44 3.26 -8.90
CA ILE A 101 -4.80 4.70 -8.91
C ILE A 101 -4.55 5.39 -10.24
N THR A 102 -3.52 4.97 -11.00
CA THR A 102 -3.12 5.63 -12.25
C THR A 102 -4.28 5.80 -13.25
N PRO A 103 -5.11 4.78 -13.55
CA PRO A 103 -6.18 4.94 -14.54
C PRO A 103 -7.19 6.04 -14.22
N THR A 104 -7.34 6.37 -12.93
CA THR A 104 -8.24 7.43 -12.49
C THR A 104 -7.55 8.78 -12.43
N LEU A 105 -6.31 8.80 -11.91
CA LEU A 105 -5.59 10.08 -11.74
C LEU A 105 -5.15 10.69 -13.06
N ASP A 106 -4.86 9.87 -14.08
CA ASP A 106 -4.51 10.34 -15.43
C ASP A 106 -5.64 11.09 -16.13
N GLU A 107 -6.89 10.90 -15.67
CA GLU A 107 -8.07 11.58 -16.23
C GLU A 107 -8.35 12.95 -15.56
N ILE A 108 -7.55 13.37 -14.58
CA ILE A 108 -7.76 14.61 -13.84
C ILE A 108 -6.90 15.72 -14.44
N ASP A 109 -7.52 16.70 -15.06
CA ASP A 109 -6.83 17.88 -15.60
C ASP A 109 -6.15 18.70 -14.49
N ASN A 110 -4.98 19.27 -14.79
CA ASN A 110 -4.13 20.05 -13.90
C ASN A 110 -3.55 19.26 -12.72
N LEU A 111 -3.61 17.93 -12.74
CA LEU A 111 -2.91 17.05 -11.80
C LEU A 111 -1.62 16.53 -12.43
N ASP A 112 -0.51 16.81 -11.80
CA ASP A 112 0.77 16.13 -12.00
C ASP A 112 1.05 15.28 -10.77
N TYR A 113 1.45 14.03 -10.92
CA TYR A 113 1.72 13.17 -9.79
C TYR A 113 2.85 12.19 -10.06
N GLU A 114 3.47 11.76 -8.97
CA GLU A 114 4.49 10.73 -8.99
C GLU A 114 4.19 9.69 -7.90
N ILE A 115 4.32 8.40 -8.23
CA ILE A 115 4.27 7.32 -7.25
C ILE A 115 5.70 6.87 -7.00
N VAL A 116 6.16 7.00 -5.77
CA VAL A 116 7.57 6.75 -5.39
C VAL A 116 7.66 5.52 -4.51
N PRO A 117 8.35 4.45 -4.98
CA PRO A 117 8.69 3.33 -4.13
C PRO A 117 9.81 3.74 -3.17
N ILE A 118 9.57 3.61 -1.87
CA ILE A 118 10.56 3.89 -0.82
C ILE A 118 11.28 2.60 -0.45
N LEU A 119 12.60 2.63 -0.59
CA LEU A 119 13.47 1.57 -0.14
C LEU A 119 13.62 1.66 1.39
N ASN A 120 13.39 0.58 2.11
CA ASN A 120 13.51 0.55 3.56
C ASN A 120 14.98 0.29 3.98
N ASP A 121 15.83 1.30 3.86
CA ASP A 121 17.26 1.18 4.18
C ASP A 121 17.49 0.97 5.66
N TRP A 122 16.62 1.54 6.50
CA TRP A 122 16.77 1.47 7.95
C TRP A 122 16.58 0.06 8.52
N LEU A 123 15.62 -0.73 7.99
CA LEU A 123 15.35 -2.11 8.44
C LEU A 123 15.97 -3.18 7.54
N GLY A 124 16.60 -2.80 6.44
CA GLY A 124 17.21 -3.72 5.48
C GLY A 124 16.37 -3.90 4.22
N ALA A 125 16.76 -3.20 3.20
CA ALA A 125 16.07 -3.02 1.93
C ALA A 125 15.65 -4.30 1.20
N GLU A 126 16.43 -5.36 1.34
CA GLU A 126 16.16 -6.64 0.67
C GLU A 126 15.13 -7.50 1.41
N SER A 127 14.91 -7.22 2.70
CA SER A 127 14.10 -8.07 3.59
C SER A 127 12.78 -7.44 3.97
N VAL A 128 12.71 -6.11 4.04
CA VAL A 128 11.53 -5.38 4.54
C VAL A 128 11.02 -4.46 3.44
N THR A 129 9.98 -4.90 2.75
CA THR A 129 9.46 -4.25 1.55
C THR A 129 8.05 -3.71 1.69
N VAL A 130 7.38 -4.01 2.82
CA VAL A 130 5.99 -3.63 3.08
C VAL A 130 5.86 -2.17 3.50
N THR A 131 4.82 -1.50 3.04
CA THR A 131 4.60 -0.05 3.26
C THR A 131 4.48 0.32 4.73
N GLY A 132 3.83 -0.51 5.56
CA GLY A 132 3.63 -0.23 6.99
C GLY A 132 4.91 -0.22 7.82
N LEU A 133 6.02 -0.73 7.29
CA LEU A 133 7.32 -0.75 7.97
C LEU A 133 8.33 0.26 7.40
N VAL A 134 7.92 1.13 6.50
CA VAL A 134 8.76 2.22 5.98
C VAL A 134 8.99 3.26 7.06
N SER A 135 10.25 3.65 7.29
CA SER A 135 10.60 4.66 8.28
C SER A 135 10.40 6.09 7.76
N ALA A 136 10.19 7.04 8.68
CA ALA A 136 10.14 8.46 8.32
C ALA A 136 11.49 8.93 7.74
N ARG A 137 12.60 8.42 8.27
CA ARG A 137 13.95 8.71 7.78
C ARG A 137 14.09 8.33 6.31
N ASP A 138 13.63 7.13 5.92
CA ASP A 138 13.74 6.66 4.54
C ASP A 138 12.87 7.49 3.61
N VAL A 139 11.63 7.83 4.02
CA VAL A 139 10.75 8.73 3.29
C VAL A 139 11.43 10.09 3.05
N VAL A 140 11.90 10.74 4.11
CA VAL A 140 12.52 12.07 4.03
C VAL A 140 13.76 12.02 3.14
N THR A 141 14.67 11.06 3.38
CA THR A 141 15.93 10.97 2.63
C THR A 141 15.71 10.77 1.13
N GLN A 142 14.74 9.93 0.77
CA GLN A 142 14.50 9.58 -0.64
C GLN A 142 13.61 10.58 -1.37
N LEU A 143 12.84 11.40 -0.64
CA LEU A 143 11.98 12.42 -1.24
C LEU A 143 12.60 13.83 -1.24
N MET A 144 13.48 14.17 -0.29
CA MET A 144 14.02 15.54 -0.13
C MET A 144 14.60 16.15 -1.42
N GLU A 145 15.25 15.35 -2.25
CA GLU A 145 15.86 15.83 -3.49
C GLU A 145 14.90 15.86 -4.68
N LYS A 146 13.75 15.20 -4.56
CA LYS A 146 12.81 14.99 -5.67
C LYS A 146 11.65 15.98 -5.67
N VAL A 147 11.40 16.68 -4.56
CA VAL A 147 10.08 17.20 -4.31
C VAL A 147 10.01 18.72 -4.29
N LYS A 148 9.61 19.29 -5.43
CA LYS A 148 8.73 20.46 -5.45
C LYS A 148 7.31 19.93 -5.62
N THR A 149 6.61 19.67 -4.55
CA THR A 149 5.25 19.12 -4.56
C THR A 149 4.33 19.93 -3.67
N ASP A 150 3.05 19.95 -3.99
CA ASP A 150 2.03 20.59 -3.15
C ASP A 150 1.64 19.72 -1.96
N ALA A 151 1.77 18.39 -2.08
CA ALA A 151 1.54 17.44 -0.98
C ALA A 151 2.19 16.08 -1.21
N VAL A 152 2.51 15.40 -0.12
CA VAL A 152 2.97 14.01 -0.08
C VAL A 152 1.93 13.16 0.62
N TYR A 153 1.50 12.09 -0.03
CA TYR A 153 0.60 11.09 0.54
C TYR A 153 1.38 9.89 1.03
N LEU A 154 1.22 9.58 2.30
CA LEU A 154 1.79 8.42 2.98
C LEU A 154 0.68 7.48 3.46
N SER A 155 0.97 6.20 3.56
CA SER A 155 0.04 5.27 4.19
C SER A 155 -0.08 5.59 5.69
N TYR A 156 -1.30 5.69 6.19
CA TYR A 156 -1.53 5.84 7.64
C TYR A 156 -0.97 4.67 8.45
N ARG A 157 -0.78 3.52 7.82
CA ARG A 157 -0.21 2.32 8.46
C ARG A 157 1.28 2.41 8.78
N MET A 158 1.94 3.48 8.32
CA MET A 158 3.30 3.80 8.76
C MET A 158 3.33 4.35 10.19
N PHE A 159 2.17 4.74 10.72
CA PHE A 159 2.04 5.37 12.02
C PHE A 159 1.33 4.44 13.00
N SER A 160 1.81 4.40 14.24
CA SER A 160 1.15 3.75 15.36
C SER A 160 -0.14 4.47 15.74
N GLU A 161 -0.89 3.92 16.70
CA GLU A 161 -2.06 4.60 17.30
C GLU A 161 -1.69 5.96 17.92
N ASP A 162 -0.46 6.13 18.40
CA ASP A 162 0.07 7.39 18.93
C ASP A 162 0.53 8.37 17.84
N GLY A 163 0.39 8.01 16.57
CA GLY A 163 0.72 8.85 15.42
C GLY A 163 2.22 8.98 15.13
N ILE A 164 3.03 8.01 15.57
CA ILE A 164 4.48 7.97 15.35
C ILE A 164 4.90 6.80 14.46
N THR A 165 5.95 7.01 13.67
CA THR A 165 6.58 5.97 12.84
C THR A 165 7.48 5.06 13.67
N LEU A 166 7.96 3.96 13.07
CA LEU A 166 8.86 3.00 13.72
C LEU A 166 10.18 3.62 14.23
N ASP A 167 10.59 4.73 13.64
CA ASP A 167 11.79 5.49 14.00
C ASP A 167 11.47 6.77 14.79
N ASP A 168 10.36 6.74 15.55
CA ASP A 168 9.91 7.74 16.52
C ASP A 168 9.68 9.16 15.96
N HIS A 169 9.26 9.28 14.69
CA HIS A 169 8.91 10.55 14.09
C HIS A 169 7.40 10.70 13.94
N THR A 170 6.92 11.93 14.15
CA THR A 170 5.54 12.31 13.89
C THR A 170 5.33 12.67 12.42
N ARG A 171 4.06 12.79 12.01
CA ARG A 171 3.70 13.35 10.70
C ARG A 171 4.26 14.76 10.53
N GLU A 172 4.17 15.62 11.57
CA GLU A 172 4.68 16.99 11.55
C GLU A 172 6.20 17.04 11.34
N ASP A 173 6.95 16.09 11.91
CA ASP A 173 8.39 15.98 11.67
C ASP A 173 8.71 15.71 10.19
N ILE A 174 7.91 14.87 9.54
CA ILE A 174 8.07 14.56 8.10
C ILE A 174 7.71 15.80 7.26
N GLU A 175 6.56 16.44 7.53
CA GLU A 175 6.09 17.64 6.83
C GLU A 175 7.14 18.76 6.92
N ASN A 176 7.65 19.05 8.13
CA ASN A 176 8.69 20.07 8.35
C ASN A 176 9.97 19.78 7.57
N LYS A 177 10.40 18.52 7.53
CA LYS A 177 11.63 18.12 6.82
C LYS A 177 11.47 18.15 5.30
N LEU A 178 10.29 17.86 4.79
CA LEU A 178 10.00 17.89 3.35
C LEU A 178 9.59 19.28 2.84
N GLY A 179 9.15 20.16 3.74
CA GLY A 179 8.69 21.51 3.40
C GLY A 179 7.33 21.53 2.71
N VAL A 180 6.43 20.61 3.08
CA VAL A 180 5.08 20.45 2.53
C VAL A 180 4.00 20.57 3.57
#